data_11f78b43b540cde245338568700ac2bf
#
_entry.id   11f78b43b540cde245338568700ac2bf
#
_cell.length_a   1.000
_cell.length_b   1.000
_cell.length_c   1.000
_cell.angle_alpha   90.00
_cell.angle_beta   90.00
_cell.angle_gamma   90.00
#
_symmetry.space_group_name_H-M   'P 1'
#
loop_
_entity.id
_entity.type
_entity.pdbx_description
1 polymer ?
#
loop_
_entity_poly.entity_id
_entity_poly.type
_entity_poly.pdbx_seq_one_letter_code
_entity_poly.pdbx_strand_id
1 'polypeptide(L)'
;VIDVKVGIPREVKNNEFRVAITPAGVHELVRHGHQVVIERGAGIGSSIPDEEYVREGARILDTADEVWATADLLLKVKEPIAEEYHRLRKDQTLFTYLHLAASKECTDALVESGTTAIAYETVELPSRALPLLAPMSEVAGRLAPQVGAYHLMRSAGGRGVLPGGVPGTQPAKAVVIGGGVSGWNATQIAVGMGFHVTLLDRDINKLREADKVFGTKVRAIMSNAFELEKAVLEADLVIGAVLIPGAKAPKLVTNELVARMKPGSVLVDIAIDQGGCFEDSRPTTHAEPTFTVHDSVFYCVANMPGAVPNTSTYALTNATLPYIVELADRGWVEALRRDPALARGLNTHDGQVVYREVAEAHGLEHVELASLLG
;
A
#
# COMPACT_ATOMS: atom_id res chain seq x y z
N VAL A 1 3.53 -33.15 5.94
CA VAL A 1 3.96 -31.80 5.51
C VAL A 1 4.33 -31.93 4.04
N ILE A 2 3.72 -31.09 3.20
CA ILE A 2 4.08 -31.01 1.79
C ILE A 2 5.38 -30.21 1.72
N ASP A 3 6.42 -30.74 1.05
CA ASP A 3 7.66 -29.98 0.78
C ASP A 3 7.38 -29.00 -0.38
N VAL A 4 7.21 -27.73 -0.04
CA VAL A 4 6.90 -26.67 -1.03
C VAL A 4 8.14 -25.82 -1.26
N LYS A 5 8.42 -25.53 -2.51
CA LYS A 5 9.47 -24.60 -2.91
C LYS A 5 8.90 -23.18 -2.99
N VAL A 6 9.27 -22.35 -2.03
CA VAL A 6 8.86 -20.96 -1.98
C VAL A 6 9.91 -20.10 -2.65
N GLY A 7 9.53 -19.37 -3.69
CA GLY A 7 10.44 -18.53 -4.48
C GLY A 7 10.18 -17.04 -4.29
N ILE A 8 11.25 -16.28 -4.17
CA ILE A 8 11.20 -14.81 -4.02
C ILE A 8 12.13 -14.19 -5.06
N PRO A 9 11.61 -13.71 -6.19
CA PRO A 9 12.38 -12.96 -7.16
C PRO A 9 12.62 -11.52 -6.67
N ARG A 10 13.61 -10.88 -7.26
CA ARG A 10 13.80 -9.44 -7.11
C ARG A 10 12.66 -8.70 -7.81
N GLU A 11 12.18 -7.63 -7.19
CA GLU A 11 11.20 -6.74 -7.79
C GLU A 11 11.84 -5.94 -8.93
N VAL A 12 11.12 -5.83 -10.06
CA VAL A 12 11.62 -5.21 -11.29
C VAL A 12 10.87 -3.94 -11.67
N LYS A 13 9.76 -3.64 -11.00
CA LYS A 13 9.04 -2.39 -11.20
C LYS A 13 9.91 -1.18 -10.85
N ASN A 14 9.77 -0.10 -11.61
CA ASN A 14 10.53 1.12 -11.38
C ASN A 14 10.36 1.64 -9.95
N ASN A 15 11.47 1.98 -9.30
CA ASN A 15 11.53 2.45 -7.90
C ASN A 15 10.91 1.46 -6.88
N GLU A 16 10.89 0.16 -7.18
CA GLU A 16 10.46 -0.86 -6.24
C GLU A 16 11.67 -1.58 -5.64
N PHE A 17 11.93 -1.32 -4.38
CA PHE A 17 13.08 -1.84 -3.63
C PHE A 17 12.67 -2.71 -2.44
N ARG A 18 11.37 -2.96 -2.27
CA ARG A 18 10.87 -3.90 -1.27
C ARG A 18 11.13 -5.33 -1.73
N VAL A 19 11.03 -6.27 -0.79
CA VAL A 19 11.15 -7.70 -1.04
C VAL A 19 10.07 -8.45 -0.27
N ALA A 20 9.60 -9.56 -0.78
CA ALA A 20 8.42 -10.25 -0.25
C ALA A 20 8.68 -11.14 0.97
N ILE A 21 9.92 -11.24 1.44
CA ILE A 21 10.28 -12.02 2.63
C ILE A 21 11.45 -11.38 3.37
N THR A 22 11.50 -11.61 4.68
CA THR A 22 12.64 -11.27 5.54
C THR A 22 13.36 -12.55 6.00
N PRO A 23 14.56 -12.43 6.60
CA PRO A 23 15.24 -13.59 7.21
C PRO A 23 14.36 -14.34 8.22
N ALA A 24 13.56 -13.62 9.01
CA ALA A 24 12.60 -14.25 9.93
C ALA A 24 11.56 -15.11 9.21
N GLY A 25 11.07 -14.66 8.05
CA GLY A 25 10.16 -15.43 7.22
C GLY A 25 10.82 -16.69 6.64
N VAL A 26 12.06 -16.59 6.19
CA VAL A 26 12.85 -17.74 5.74
C VAL A 26 13.00 -18.75 6.87
N HIS A 27 13.42 -18.28 8.04
CA HIS A 27 13.57 -19.15 9.23
C HIS A 27 12.29 -19.94 9.52
N GLU A 28 11.14 -19.27 9.49
CA GLU A 28 9.86 -19.91 9.78
C GLU A 28 9.48 -20.96 8.73
N LEU A 29 9.63 -20.65 7.44
CA LEU A 29 9.33 -21.60 6.36
C LEU A 29 10.26 -22.82 6.39
N VAL A 30 11.55 -22.62 6.62
CA VAL A 30 12.53 -23.72 6.75
C VAL A 30 12.22 -24.59 7.98
N ARG A 31 11.83 -23.98 9.09
CA ARG A 31 11.40 -24.72 10.30
C ARG A 31 10.14 -25.56 10.04
N HIS A 32 9.26 -25.15 9.15
CA HIS A 32 8.10 -25.91 8.70
C HIS A 32 8.44 -27.00 7.66
N GLY A 33 9.69 -27.08 7.20
CA GLY A 33 10.17 -28.10 6.27
C GLY A 33 10.08 -27.71 4.81
N HIS A 34 9.90 -26.42 4.51
CA HIS A 34 9.85 -25.91 3.13
C HIS A 34 11.23 -25.47 2.65
N GLN A 35 11.41 -25.46 1.33
CA GLN A 35 12.60 -24.93 0.69
C GLN A 35 12.34 -23.48 0.26
N VAL A 36 13.30 -22.60 0.55
CA VAL A 36 13.21 -21.19 0.17
C VAL A 36 14.32 -20.85 -0.83
N VAL A 37 13.95 -20.32 -1.99
CA VAL A 37 14.87 -19.87 -3.02
C VAL A 37 14.65 -18.38 -3.27
N ILE A 38 15.75 -17.62 -3.29
CA ILE A 38 15.69 -16.16 -3.42
C ILE A 38 16.64 -15.74 -4.53
N GLU A 39 16.19 -14.82 -5.40
CA GLU A 39 17.06 -14.24 -6.41
C GLU A 39 18.16 -13.42 -5.78
N ARG A 40 19.37 -13.56 -6.29
CA ARG A 40 20.54 -12.79 -5.86
C ARG A 40 20.23 -11.29 -5.82
N GLY A 41 20.50 -10.67 -4.68
CA GLY A 41 20.30 -9.24 -4.47
C GLY A 41 18.84 -8.81 -4.26
N ALA A 42 17.89 -9.73 -4.14
CA ALA A 42 16.47 -9.38 -3.99
C ALA A 42 16.17 -8.50 -2.77
N GLY A 43 16.90 -8.66 -1.68
CA GLY A 43 16.73 -7.91 -0.45
C GLY A 43 17.58 -6.64 -0.32
N ILE A 44 18.52 -6.41 -1.21
CA ILE A 44 19.51 -5.31 -1.08
C ILE A 44 18.83 -3.94 -0.97
N GLY A 45 17.81 -3.69 -1.77
CA GLY A 45 17.05 -2.43 -1.72
C GLY A 45 16.33 -2.18 -0.40
N SER A 46 16.10 -3.22 0.39
CA SER A 46 15.53 -3.16 1.74
C SER A 46 16.59 -3.33 2.84
N SER A 47 17.87 -3.20 2.50
CA SER A 47 19.02 -3.37 3.40
C SER A 47 19.13 -4.77 4.00
N ILE A 48 18.73 -5.79 3.24
CA ILE A 48 18.85 -7.20 3.62
C ILE A 48 19.79 -7.88 2.62
N PRO A 49 21.05 -8.14 2.98
CA PRO A 49 21.99 -8.82 2.12
C PRO A 49 21.69 -10.32 2.00
N ASP A 50 22.15 -10.94 0.91
CA ASP A 50 21.89 -12.36 0.63
C ASP A 50 22.36 -13.29 1.75
N GLU A 51 23.45 -12.94 2.41
CA GLU A 51 24.05 -13.72 3.52
C GLU A 51 23.10 -13.88 4.70
N GLU A 52 22.25 -12.90 4.96
CA GLU A 52 21.24 -12.99 6.02
C GLU A 52 20.18 -14.04 5.70
N TYR A 53 19.76 -14.11 4.45
CA TYR A 53 18.84 -15.15 3.99
C TYR A 53 19.46 -16.55 4.01
N VAL A 54 20.71 -16.65 3.57
CA VAL A 54 21.45 -17.93 3.55
C VAL A 54 21.64 -18.46 4.98
N ARG A 55 21.93 -17.58 5.94
CA ARG A 55 22.08 -17.95 7.35
C ARG A 55 20.82 -18.61 7.91
N GLU A 56 19.65 -18.22 7.44
CA GLU A 56 18.37 -18.78 7.86
C GLU A 56 17.93 -20.00 7.01
N GLY A 57 18.73 -20.41 6.05
CA GLY A 57 18.52 -21.63 5.27
C GLY A 57 17.97 -21.44 3.86
N ALA A 58 17.88 -20.20 3.36
CA ALA A 58 17.53 -19.96 1.97
C ALA A 58 18.70 -20.29 1.03
N ARG A 59 18.35 -20.70 -0.20
CA ARG A 59 19.29 -20.84 -1.28
C ARG A 59 19.17 -19.63 -2.24
N ILE A 60 20.29 -19.02 -2.55
CA ILE A 60 20.34 -17.93 -3.52
C ILE A 60 20.50 -18.51 -4.92
N LEU A 61 19.64 -18.06 -5.85
CA LEU A 61 19.73 -18.36 -7.28
C LEU A 61 20.14 -17.10 -8.04
N ASP A 62 20.85 -17.27 -9.14
CA ASP A 62 21.47 -16.14 -9.83
C ASP A 62 20.50 -15.30 -10.65
N THR A 63 19.42 -15.93 -11.15
CA THR A 63 18.49 -15.29 -12.09
C THR A 63 17.03 -15.41 -11.64
N ALA A 64 16.21 -14.46 -12.10
CA ALA A 64 14.76 -14.53 -11.94
C ALA A 64 14.18 -15.79 -12.59
N ASP A 65 14.67 -16.17 -13.78
CA ASP A 65 14.19 -17.36 -14.50
C ASP A 65 14.31 -18.62 -13.64
N GLU A 66 15.45 -18.79 -12.96
CA GLU A 66 15.67 -19.93 -12.06
C GLU A 66 14.71 -19.93 -10.88
N VAL A 67 14.47 -18.75 -10.27
CA VAL A 67 13.55 -18.62 -9.12
C VAL A 67 12.12 -18.95 -9.56
N TRP A 68 11.65 -18.34 -10.63
CA TRP A 68 10.30 -18.56 -11.14
C TRP A 68 10.07 -20.01 -11.57
N ALA A 69 11.03 -20.62 -12.24
CA ALA A 69 10.94 -22.01 -12.67
C ALA A 69 10.95 -23.01 -11.51
N THR A 70 11.61 -22.67 -10.40
CA THR A 70 11.75 -23.55 -9.22
C THR A 70 10.55 -23.49 -8.29
N ALA A 71 9.92 -22.32 -8.16
CA ALA A 71 8.91 -22.05 -7.15
C ALA A 71 7.57 -22.72 -7.43
N ASP A 72 7.02 -23.40 -6.43
CA ASP A 72 5.62 -23.84 -6.36
C ASP A 72 4.73 -22.70 -5.86
N LEU A 73 5.21 -21.97 -4.84
CA LEU A 73 4.63 -20.75 -4.30
C LEU A 73 5.58 -19.59 -4.55
N LEU A 74 5.16 -18.66 -5.41
CA LEU A 74 5.94 -17.46 -5.72
C LEU A 74 5.42 -16.27 -4.95
N LEU A 75 6.31 -15.60 -4.23
CA LEU A 75 6.01 -14.41 -3.44
C LEU A 75 6.60 -13.18 -4.09
N LYS A 76 5.79 -12.16 -4.27
CA LYS A 76 6.21 -10.85 -4.76
C LYS A 76 5.58 -9.74 -3.90
N VAL A 77 6.06 -8.53 -4.09
CA VAL A 77 5.43 -7.33 -3.54
C VAL A 77 4.45 -6.74 -4.54
N LYS A 78 4.89 -6.51 -5.79
CA LYS A 78 4.07 -5.93 -6.85
C LYS A 78 3.65 -6.96 -7.90
N GLU A 79 2.56 -6.63 -8.59
CA GLU A 79 2.06 -7.41 -9.71
C GLU A 79 3.15 -7.67 -10.74
N PRO A 80 3.08 -8.81 -11.45
CA PRO A 80 3.94 -9.06 -12.60
C PRO A 80 3.75 -7.99 -13.68
N ILE A 81 4.83 -7.66 -14.37
CA ILE A 81 4.84 -6.75 -15.52
C ILE A 81 5.23 -7.51 -16.80
N ALA A 82 5.14 -6.85 -17.95
CA ALA A 82 5.32 -7.48 -19.25
C ALA A 82 6.60 -8.34 -19.38
N GLU A 83 7.71 -7.88 -18.78
CA GLU A 83 8.98 -8.64 -18.80
C GLU A 83 8.95 -9.93 -17.95
N GLU A 84 7.95 -10.09 -17.07
CA GLU A 84 7.78 -11.27 -16.23
C GLU A 84 6.71 -12.25 -16.73
N TYR A 85 5.81 -11.83 -17.64
CA TYR A 85 4.64 -12.62 -18.03
C TYR A 85 5.00 -13.99 -18.62
N HIS A 86 6.11 -14.09 -19.33
CA HIS A 86 6.58 -15.36 -19.92
C HIS A 86 6.99 -16.41 -18.86
N ARG A 87 7.15 -16.02 -17.60
CA ARG A 87 7.50 -16.90 -16.47
C ARG A 87 6.29 -17.48 -15.76
N LEU A 88 5.11 -16.90 -15.99
CA LEU A 88 3.86 -17.37 -15.37
C LEU A 88 3.51 -18.78 -15.87
N ARG A 89 3.01 -19.64 -14.99
CA ARG A 89 2.62 -21.01 -15.34
C ARG A 89 1.45 -21.54 -14.50
N LYS A 90 0.71 -22.50 -15.06
CA LYS A 90 -0.54 -23.04 -14.52
C LYS A 90 -0.41 -23.68 -13.14
N ASP A 91 0.67 -24.39 -12.88
CA ASP A 91 0.92 -25.16 -11.66
C ASP A 91 1.58 -24.34 -10.53
N GLN A 92 1.62 -23.03 -10.67
CA GLN A 92 2.23 -22.09 -9.73
C GLN A 92 1.18 -21.28 -9.01
N THR A 93 1.36 -21.12 -7.71
CA THR A 93 0.60 -20.16 -6.91
C THR A 93 1.41 -18.88 -6.75
N LEU A 94 0.83 -17.75 -7.12
CA LEU A 94 1.40 -16.41 -6.97
C LEU A 94 0.67 -15.68 -5.84
N PHE A 95 1.40 -15.14 -4.88
CA PHE A 95 0.86 -14.34 -3.76
C PHE A 95 1.57 -12.99 -3.71
N THR A 96 0.85 -11.91 -4.01
CA THR A 96 1.39 -10.55 -4.19
C THR A 96 0.28 -9.52 -4.23
N TYR A 97 0.60 -8.22 -4.23
CA TYR A 97 -0.35 -7.20 -4.71
C TYR A 97 -0.56 -7.38 -6.21
N LEU A 98 -1.80 -7.32 -6.67
CA LEU A 98 -2.16 -7.56 -8.07
C LEU A 98 -2.78 -6.36 -8.76
N HIS A 99 -3.72 -5.66 -8.11
CA HIS A 99 -4.45 -4.52 -8.66
C HIS A 99 -5.05 -4.78 -10.05
N LEU A 100 -5.59 -5.97 -10.28
CA LEU A 100 -6.00 -6.46 -11.61
C LEU A 100 -7.12 -5.62 -12.24
N ALA A 101 -8.01 -5.06 -11.43
CA ALA A 101 -9.07 -4.17 -11.95
C ALA A 101 -8.52 -2.94 -12.69
N ALA A 102 -7.30 -2.51 -12.37
CA ALA A 102 -6.60 -1.40 -13.02
C ALA A 102 -5.68 -1.84 -14.17
N SER A 103 -5.45 -3.14 -14.37
CA SER A 103 -4.50 -3.67 -15.36
C SER A 103 -5.09 -4.82 -16.16
N LYS A 104 -5.62 -4.50 -17.34
CA LYS A 104 -6.10 -5.52 -18.30
C LYS A 104 -4.98 -6.44 -18.75
N GLU A 105 -3.82 -5.89 -19.03
CA GLU A 105 -2.65 -6.63 -19.52
C GLU A 105 -2.19 -7.70 -18.51
N CYS A 106 -2.04 -7.33 -17.24
CA CYS A 106 -1.67 -8.29 -16.20
C CYS A 106 -2.77 -9.35 -15.99
N THR A 107 -4.03 -8.93 -16.04
CA THR A 107 -5.18 -9.85 -15.94
C THR A 107 -5.15 -10.88 -17.07
N ASP A 108 -4.98 -10.44 -18.30
CA ASP A 108 -4.92 -11.33 -19.46
C ASP A 108 -3.74 -12.31 -19.34
N ALA A 109 -2.56 -11.84 -18.94
CA ALA A 109 -1.38 -12.70 -18.76
C ALA A 109 -1.61 -13.80 -17.71
N LEU A 110 -2.26 -13.47 -16.60
CA LEU A 110 -2.60 -14.43 -15.54
C LEU A 110 -3.65 -15.45 -16.01
N VAL A 111 -4.66 -15.00 -16.76
CA VAL A 111 -5.68 -15.86 -17.34
C VAL A 111 -5.06 -16.80 -18.40
N GLU A 112 -4.27 -16.28 -19.32
CA GLU A 112 -3.62 -17.07 -20.37
C GLU A 112 -2.67 -18.12 -19.80
N SER A 113 -1.90 -17.79 -18.78
CA SER A 113 -0.97 -18.72 -18.12
C SER A 113 -1.64 -19.78 -17.25
N GLY A 114 -2.89 -19.56 -16.84
CA GLY A 114 -3.59 -20.42 -15.89
C GLY A 114 -3.06 -20.34 -14.46
N THR A 115 -2.21 -19.37 -14.14
CA THR A 115 -1.62 -19.18 -12.80
C THR A 115 -2.70 -19.00 -11.74
N THR A 116 -2.52 -19.64 -10.58
CA THR A 116 -3.32 -19.38 -9.39
C THR A 116 -2.81 -18.11 -8.69
N ALA A 117 -3.53 -17.02 -8.82
CA ALA A 117 -3.09 -15.73 -8.30
C ALA A 117 -3.95 -15.25 -7.13
N ILE A 118 -3.31 -15.05 -5.99
CA ILE A 118 -3.92 -14.59 -4.74
C ILE A 118 -3.40 -13.18 -4.45
N ALA A 119 -4.33 -12.22 -4.35
CA ALA A 119 -4.00 -10.81 -4.14
C ALA A 119 -3.97 -10.45 -2.66
N TYR A 120 -2.91 -9.78 -2.21
CA TYR A 120 -2.84 -9.24 -0.85
C TYR A 120 -4.01 -8.28 -0.55
N GLU A 121 -4.31 -7.37 -1.48
CA GLU A 121 -5.29 -6.30 -1.27
C GLU A 121 -6.74 -6.75 -1.28
N THR A 122 -7.03 -7.98 -1.68
CA THR A 122 -8.41 -8.52 -1.65
C THR A 122 -8.64 -9.51 -0.52
N VAL A 123 -7.62 -9.85 0.27
CA VAL A 123 -7.80 -10.55 1.54
C VAL A 123 -8.56 -9.61 2.48
N GLU A 124 -9.76 -10.05 2.91
CA GLU A 124 -10.68 -9.19 3.66
C GLU A 124 -11.29 -9.95 4.84
N LEU A 125 -11.13 -9.39 6.03
CA LEU A 125 -11.71 -9.93 7.26
C LEU A 125 -13.24 -9.74 7.30
N PRO A 126 -13.97 -10.47 8.15
CA PRO A 126 -15.41 -10.25 8.34
C PRO A 126 -15.78 -8.82 8.77
N SER A 127 -14.85 -8.13 9.43
CA SER A 127 -14.97 -6.72 9.79
C SER A 127 -14.82 -5.74 8.63
N ARG A 128 -14.59 -6.24 7.41
CA ARG A 128 -14.25 -5.47 6.21
C ARG A 128 -12.84 -4.85 6.24
N ALA A 129 -12.04 -5.14 7.25
CA ALA A 129 -10.65 -4.72 7.29
C ALA A 129 -9.82 -5.50 6.26
N LEU A 130 -8.83 -4.81 5.69
CA LEU A 130 -7.90 -5.35 4.69
C LEU A 130 -6.52 -5.54 5.35
N PRO A 131 -6.26 -6.69 5.98
CA PRO A 131 -5.10 -6.88 6.86
C PRO A 131 -3.76 -6.81 6.15
N LEU A 132 -3.72 -7.08 4.85
CA LEU A 132 -2.49 -7.05 4.06
C LEU A 132 -2.29 -5.74 3.29
N LEU A 133 -3.31 -4.89 3.22
CA LEU A 133 -3.21 -3.52 2.71
C LEU A 133 -2.89 -2.53 3.85
N ALA A 134 -3.42 -2.76 5.04
CA ALA A 134 -3.27 -1.88 6.20
C ALA A 134 -1.81 -1.49 6.49
N PRO A 135 -0.80 -2.39 6.47
CA PRO A 135 0.59 -2.01 6.73
C PRO A 135 1.12 -0.94 5.77
N MET A 136 0.75 -1.00 4.50
CA MET A 136 1.17 0.01 3.53
C MET A 136 0.42 1.33 3.71
N SER A 137 -0.83 1.27 4.13
CA SER A 137 -1.61 2.47 4.53
C SER A 137 -1.02 3.14 5.78
N GLU A 138 -0.53 2.36 6.73
CA GLU A 138 0.18 2.88 7.91
C GLU A 138 1.48 3.58 7.52
N VAL A 139 2.29 2.95 6.67
CA VAL A 139 3.55 3.55 6.19
C VAL A 139 3.28 4.84 5.41
N ALA A 140 2.34 4.83 4.47
CA ALA A 140 1.98 6.01 3.70
C ALA A 140 1.48 7.15 4.60
N GLY A 141 0.63 6.83 5.56
CA GLY A 141 0.13 7.80 6.54
C GLY A 141 1.24 8.45 7.35
N ARG A 142 2.17 7.64 7.87
CA ARG A 142 3.31 8.13 8.66
C ARG A 142 4.31 8.93 7.83
N LEU A 143 4.46 8.62 6.55
CA LEU A 143 5.33 9.34 5.64
C LEU A 143 4.76 10.69 5.21
N ALA A 144 3.44 10.82 5.10
CA ALA A 144 2.79 12.03 4.59
C ALA A 144 3.15 13.33 5.33
N PRO A 145 3.16 13.41 6.68
CA PRO A 145 3.61 14.60 7.38
C PRO A 145 5.09 14.91 7.17
N GLN A 146 5.93 13.89 7.00
CA GLN A 146 7.36 14.05 6.76
C GLN A 146 7.62 14.69 5.40
N VAL A 147 7.02 14.17 4.32
CA VAL A 147 7.18 14.77 2.99
C VAL A 147 6.51 16.13 2.92
N GLY A 148 5.38 16.31 3.58
CA GLY A 148 4.70 17.60 3.72
C GLY A 148 5.59 18.64 4.38
N ALA A 149 6.22 18.31 5.49
CA ALA A 149 7.15 19.20 6.19
C ALA A 149 8.36 19.57 5.34
N TYR A 150 8.92 18.60 4.60
CA TYR A 150 10.02 18.87 3.67
C TYR A 150 9.61 19.89 2.60
N HIS A 151 8.45 19.69 1.98
CA HIS A 151 7.97 20.58 0.91
C HIS A 151 7.45 21.93 1.43
N LEU A 152 7.22 22.09 2.72
CA LEU A 152 6.98 23.42 3.33
C LEU A 152 8.22 24.31 3.36
N MET A 153 9.42 23.74 3.21
CA MET A 153 10.65 24.53 3.11
C MET A 153 10.66 25.38 1.84
N ARG A 154 11.19 26.60 1.93
CA ARG A 154 11.23 27.52 0.80
C ARG A 154 11.98 26.96 -0.41
N SER A 155 13.05 26.24 -0.18
CA SER A 155 13.87 25.59 -1.22
C SER A 155 13.11 24.51 -2.00
N ALA A 156 12.07 23.92 -1.39
CA ALA A 156 11.20 22.89 -2.00
C ALA A 156 9.88 23.48 -2.56
N GLY A 157 9.76 24.80 -2.65
CA GLY A 157 8.58 25.48 -3.19
C GLY A 157 7.54 25.88 -2.14
N GLY A 158 7.73 25.54 -0.88
CA GLY A 158 6.82 25.80 0.21
C GLY A 158 6.89 27.24 0.76
N ARG A 159 5.96 27.55 1.64
CA ARG A 159 5.83 28.88 2.23
C ARG A 159 6.86 29.21 3.32
N GLY A 160 7.76 28.27 3.67
CA GLY A 160 8.85 28.50 4.60
C GLY A 160 8.40 28.50 6.06
N VAL A 161 7.49 27.61 6.45
CA VAL A 161 7.03 27.45 7.83
C VAL A 161 7.54 26.14 8.42
N LEU A 162 7.80 26.16 9.72
CA LEU A 162 8.31 25.03 10.47
C LEU A 162 7.17 24.33 11.23
N PRO A 163 7.04 23.00 11.16
CA PRO A 163 5.96 22.27 11.84
C PRO A 163 5.75 22.65 13.29
N GLY A 164 6.78 22.55 14.12
CA GLY A 164 6.70 22.87 15.52
C GLY A 164 6.85 24.35 15.87
N GLY A 165 7.18 25.20 14.89
CA GLY A 165 7.59 26.58 15.17
C GLY A 165 8.84 26.66 16.07
N VAL A 166 9.05 27.83 16.66
CA VAL A 166 10.02 28.08 17.73
C VAL A 166 9.39 29.02 18.74
N PRO A 167 9.94 29.20 19.97
CA PRO A 167 9.40 30.16 20.93
C PRO A 167 9.15 31.53 20.30
N GLY A 168 7.92 32.02 20.43
CA GLY A 168 7.49 33.30 19.86
C GLY A 168 6.89 33.21 18.44
N THR A 169 6.87 32.03 17.80
CA THR A 169 6.21 31.81 16.50
C THR A 169 5.08 30.79 16.57
N GLN A 170 4.19 30.85 15.59
CA GLN A 170 3.11 29.86 15.47
C GLN A 170 3.63 28.59 14.80
N PRO A 171 3.28 27.38 15.29
CA PRO A 171 3.48 26.14 14.57
C PRO A 171 2.71 26.11 13.24
N ALA A 172 3.20 25.33 12.29
CA ALA A 172 2.47 25.08 11.05
C ALA A 172 1.15 24.33 11.34
N LYS A 173 0.12 24.61 10.53
CA LYS A 173 -1.20 23.98 10.63
C LYS A 173 -1.33 22.85 9.61
N ALA A 174 -1.61 21.64 10.09
CA ALA A 174 -1.89 20.47 9.25
C ALA A 174 -3.36 20.09 9.36
N VAL A 175 -3.96 19.80 8.22
CA VAL A 175 -5.33 19.27 8.09
C VAL A 175 -5.25 17.88 7.51
N VAL A 176 -5.82 16.90 8.20
CA VAL A 176 -5.95 15.52 7.73
C VAL A 176 -7.42 15.27 7.39
N ILE A 177 -7.69 14.90 6.15
CA ILE A 177 -9.03 14.61 5.66
C ILE A 177 -9.20 13.09 5.59
N GLY A 178 -9.99 12.54 6.50
CA GLY A 178 -10.23 11.12 6.66
C GLY A 178 -9.42 10.50 7.80
N GLY A 179 -10.10 9.89 8.77
CA GLY A 179 -9.54 9.21 9.94
C GLY A 179 -9.47 7.68 9.79
N GLY A 180 -9.30 7.17 8.55
CA GLY A 180 -9.00 5.76 8.31
C GLY A 180 -7.56 5.40 8.71
N VAL A 181 -7.08 4.22 8.31
CA VAL A 181 -5.74 3.74 8.70
C VAL A 181 -4.66 4.78 8.36
N SER A 182 -4.61 5.26 7.12
CA SER A 182 -3.60 6.22 6.70
C SER A 182 -3.76 7.59 7.37
N GLY A 183 -4.98 8.11 7.45
CA GLY A 183 -5.23 9.41 8.08
C GLY A 183 -4.98 9.42 9.58
N TRP A 184 -5.27 8.32 10.27
CA TRP A 184 -4.94 8.15 11.68
C TRP A 184 -3.42 8.20 11.92
N ASN A 185 -2.67 7.44 11.12
CA ASN A 185 -1.21 7.41 11.21
C ASN A 185 -0.59 8.77 10.82
N ALA A 186 -1.15 9.46 9.82
CA ALA A 186 -0.74 10.82 9.48
C ALA A 186 -0.98 11.80 10.63
N THR A 187 -2.13 11.72 11.27
CA THR A 187 -2.47 12.53 12.45
C THR A 187 -1.48 12.31 13.59
N GLN A 188 -1.16 11.05 13.89
CA GLN A 188 -0.23 10.70 14.96
C GLN A 188 1.16 11.28 14.72
N ILE A 189 1.69 11.16 13.52
CA ILE A 189 3.02 11.68 13.18
C ILE A 189 3.01 13.21 13.11
N ALA A 190 1.97 13.82 12.54
CA ALA A 190 1.86 15.29 12.51
C ALA A 190 1.84 15.90 13.92
N VAL A 191 1.14 15.26 14.86
CA VAL A 191 1.17 15.64 16.28
C VAL A 191 2.60 15.52 16.85
N GLY A 192 3.26 14.39 16.58
CA GLY A 192 4.64 14.17 17.05
C GLY A 192 5.66 15.17 16.48
N MET A 193 5.41 15.69 15.28
CA MET A 193 6.24 16.73 14.65
C MET A 193 5.92 18.15 15.13
N GLY A 194 4.90 18.32 15.95
CA GLY A 194 4.53 19.60 16.54
C GLY A 194 3.59 20.47 15.69
N PHE A 195 2.98 19.92 14.65
CA PHE A 195 1.91 20.62 13.94
C PHE A 195 0.72 20.92 14.84
N HIS A 196 0.03 22.02 14.57
CA HIS A 196 -1.35 22.17 15.00
C HIS A 196 -2.25 21.37 14.06
N VAL A 197 -2.81 20.26 14.55
CA VAL A 197 -3.51 19.28 13.72
C VAL A 197 -5.03 19.41 13.84
N THR A 198 -5.69 19.44 12.68
CA THR A 198 -7.15 19.27 12.56
C THR A 198 -7.41 17.98 11.80
N LEU A 199 -8.17 17.05 12.39
CA LEU A 199 -8.64 15.83 11.75
C LEU A 199 -10.12 15.99 11.39
N LEU A 200 -10.44 15.78 10.11
CA LEU A 200 -11.81 15.80 9.58
C LEU A 200 -12.24 14.37 9.24
N ASP A 201 -13.36 13.92 9.77
CA ASP A 201 -14.00 12.66 9.40
C ASP A 201 -15.53 12.81 9.47
N ARG A 202 -16.25 11.97 8.75
CA ARG A 202 -17.72 11.88 8.75
C ARG A 202 -18.24 10.93 9.82
N ASP A 203 -17.40 10.05 10.35
CA ASP A 203 -17.72 9.08 11.38
C ASP A 203 -17.41 9.66 12.76
N ILE A 204 -18.47 9.95 13.50
CA ILE A 204 -18.35 10.51 14.87
C ILE A 204 -17.57 9.58 15.82
N ASN A 205 -17.57 8.27 15.59
CA ASN A 205 -16.86 7.34 16.45
C ASN A 205 -15.35 7.46 16.28
N LYS A 206 -14.87 7.70 15.07
CA LYS A 206 -13.45 8.00 14.81
C LYS A 206 -13.04 9.33 15.47
N LEU A 207 -13.90 10.32 15.45
CA LEU A 207 -13.64 11.60 16.10
C LEU A 207 -13.59 11.45 17.62
N ARG A 208 -14.49 10.65 18.22
CA ARG A 208 -14.46 10.31 19.65
C ARG A 208 -13.19 9.56 20.03
N GLU A 209 -12.75 8.65 19.19
CA GLU A 209 -11.49 7.94 19.41
C GLU A 209 -10.29 8.89 19.34
N ALA A 210 -10.27 9.80 18.36
CA ALA A 210 -9.23 10.81 18.23
C ALA A 210 -9.16 11.72 19.46
N ASP A 211 -10.30 12.16 19.96
CA ASP A 211 -10.38 12.96 21.20
C ASP A 211 -9.84 12.20 22.41
N LYS A 212 -10.21 10.92 22.53
CA LYS A 212 -9.74 10.06 23.61
C LYS A 212 -8.22 9.82 23.56
N VAL A 213 -7.65 9.64 22.37
CA VAL A 213 -6.22 9.28 22.19
C VAL A 213 -5.34 10.53 22.20
N PHE A 214 -5.73 11.57 21.51
CA PHE A 214 -4.90 12.76 21.30
C PHE A 214 -5.26 13.93 22.20
N GLY A 215 -6.46 13.92 22.78
CA GLY A 215 -6.95 15.02 23.62
C GLY A 215 -6.92 16.34 22.85
N THR A 216 -6.47 17.40 23.53
CA THR A 216 -6.39 18.75 22.96
C THR A 216 -5.31 18.95 21.88
N LYS A 217 -4.46 17.94 21.63
CA LYS A 217 -3.43 18.02 20.59
C LYS A 217 -4.01 17.94 19.17
N VAL A 218 -5.23 17.44 19.03
CA VAL A 218 -5.93 17.33 17.75
C VAL A 218 -7.32 17.95 17.87
N ARG A 219 -7.65 18.80 16.91
CA ARG A 219 -9.02 19.29 16.73
C ARG A 219 -9.76 18.27 15.85
N ALA A 220 -10.59 17.44 16.44
CA ALA A 220 -11.40 16.45 15.74
C ALA A 220 -12.75 17.09 15.36
N ILE A 221 -12.96 17.29 14.05
CA ILE A 221 -14.09 18.08 13.51
C ILE A 221 -14.89 17.21 12.54
N MET A 222 -16.22 17.28 12.64
CA MET A 222 -17.13 16.63 11.69
C MET A 222 -16.92 17.21 10.29
N SER A 223 -16.60 16.33 9.32
CA SER A 223 -16.37 16.73 7.94
C SER A 223 -17.68 17.07 7.23
N ASN A 224 -17.77 18.30 6.79
CA ASN A 224 -18.78 18.80 5.87
C ASN A 224 -18.13 19.90 5.00
N ALA A 225 -18.84 20.37 3.97
CA ALA A 225 -18.28 21.34 3.02
C ALA A 225 -17.80 22.63 3.71
N PHE A 226 -18.52 23.11 4.70
CA PHE A 226 -18.19 24.35 5.40
C PHE A 226 -16.92 24.20 6.25
N GLU A 227 -16.86 23.18 7.09
CA GLU A 227 -15.71 22.96 7.99
C GLU A 227 -14.46 22.54 7.19
N LEU A 228 -14.63 21.80 6.10
CA LEU A 228 -13.54 21.43 5.22
C LEU A 228 -12.93 22.68 4.54
N GLU A 229 -13.77 23.54 3.95
CA GLU A 229 -13.30 24.79 3.32
C GLU A 229 -12.55 25.65 4.33
N LYS A 230 -13.13 25.87 5.51
CA LYS A 230 -12.52 26.65 6.58
C LYS A 230 -11.16 26.10 7.00
N ALA A 231 -11.06 24.79 7.24
CA ALA A 231 -9.82 24.15 7.64
C ALA A 231 -8.74 24.24 6.55
N VAL A 232 -9.09 23.98 5.29
CA VAL A 232 -8.17 24.02 4.16
C VAL A 232 -7.61 25.42 3.93
N LEU A 233 -8.43 26.47 4.06
CA LEU A 233 -7.99 27.86 3.92
C LEU A 233 -7.01 28.29 5.02
N GLU A 234 -7.11 27.70 6.22
CA GLU A 234 -6.19 27.98 7.33
C GLU A 234 -4.92 27.12 7.27
N ALA A 235 -4.90 26.06 6.47
CA ALA A 235 -3.83 25.07 6.47
C ALA A 235 -2.55 25.57 5.82
N ASP A 236 -1.44 25.06 6.32
CA ASP A 236 -0.13 25.06 5.65
C ASP A 236 0.11 23.74 4.93
N LEU A 237 -0.38 22.64 5.51
CA LEU A 237 -0.34 21.28 4.96
C LEU A 237 -1.73 20.64 4.98
N VAL A 238 -2.16 20.08 3.86
CA VAL A 238 -3.38 19.28 3.74
C VAL A 238 -3.01 17.86 3.32
N ILE A 239 -3.47 16.88 4.07
CA ILE A 239 -3.26 15.46 3.79
C ILE A 239 -4.61 14.84 3.44
N GLY A 240 -4.78 14.39 2.20
CA GLY A 240 -5.96 13.68 1.71
C GLY A 240 -5.81 12.18 1.96
N ALA A 241 -6.63 11.63 2.84
CA ALA A 241 -6.57 10.24 3.29
C ALA A 241 -7.93 9.53 3.26
N VAL A 242 -8.83 9.97 2.39
CA VAL A 242 -10.14 9.32 2.22
C VAL A 242 -9.98 8.18 1.21
N LEU A 243 -10.23 6.97 1.68
CA LEU A 243 -10.22 5.75 0.89
C LEU A 243 -11.61 5.11 0.98
N ILE A 244 -12.20 4.85 -0.17
CA ILE A 244 -13.46 4.10 -0.27
C ILE A 244 -13.13 2.76 -0.96
N PRO A 245 -13.19 1.62 -0.25
CA PRO A 245 -12.88 0.33 -0.85
C PRO A 245 -13.71 0.07 -2.11
N GLY A 246 -13.03 -0.27 -3.21
CA GLY A 246 -13.68 -0.58 -4.49
C GLY A 246 -14.26 0.61 -5.26
N ALA A 247 -14.05 1.86 -4.82
CA ALA A 247 -14.56 3.05 -5.49
C ALA A 247 -13.49 4.12 -5.64
N LYS A 248 -13.72 5.07 -6.56
CA LYS A 248 -12.87 6.26 -6.68
C LYS A 248 -13.02 7.15 -5.44
N ALA A 249 -11.92 7.75 -5.01
CA ALA A 249 -11.95 8.74 -3.94
C ALA A 249 -12.81 9.96 -4.35
N PRO A 250 -13.61 10.54 -3.43
CA PRO A 250 -14.35 11.76 -3.71
C PRO A 250 -13.41 12.96 -3.86
N LYS A 251 -13.70 13.86 -4.76
CA LYS A 251 -12.97 15.12 -4.94
C LYS A 251 -13.41 16.15 -3.91
N LEU A 252 -12.70 16.22 -2.80
CA LEU A 252 -13.06 17.03 -1.63
C LEU A 252 -12.47 18.44 -1.66
N VAL A 253 -11.29 18.61 -2.27
CA VAL A 253 -10.63 19.90 -2.42
C VAL A 253 -10.66 20.29 -3.89
N THR A 254 -11.44 21.33 -4.22
CA THR A 254 -11.63 21.80 -5.60
C THR A 254 -10.48 22.70 -6.04
N ASN A 255 -10.32 22.88 -7.36
CA ASN A 255 -9.37 23.84 -7.93
C ASN A 255 -9.62 25.27 -7.42
N GLU A 256 -10.89 25.68 -7.34
CA GLU A 256 -11.27 26.99 -6.79
C GLU A 256 -10.82 27.16 -5.34
N LEU A 257 -10.96 26.12 -4.51
CA LEU A 257 -10.52 26.16 -3.11
C LEU A 257 -8.99 26.26 -3.01
N VAL A 258 -8.26 25.50 -3.86
CA VAL A 258 -6.79 25.59 -3.92
C VAL A 258 -6.32 27.02 -4.29
N ALA A 259 -7.00 27.68 -5.22
CA ALA A 259 -6.68 29.06 -5.60
C ALA A 259 -6.78 30.06 -4.43
N ARG A 260 -7.57 29.74 -3.42
CA ARG A 260 -7.78 30.57 -2.22
C ARG A 260 -6.91 30.18 -1.02
N MET A 261 -6.14 29.11 -1.13
CA MET A 261 -5.23 28.67 -0.08
C MET A 261 -4.05 29.64 0.09
N LYS A 262 -3.37 29.54 1.23
CA LYS A 262 -2.16 30.31 1.48
C LYS A 262 -1.10 29.95 0.43
N PRO A 263 -0.45 30.92 -0.22
CA PRO A 263 0.65 30.66 -1.17
C PRO A 263 1.75 29.80 -0.52
N GLY A 264 2.22 28.79 -1.25
CA GLY A 264 3.22 27.84 -0.78
C GLY A 264 2.67 26.78 0.19
N SER A 265 1.36 26.63 0.32
CA SER A 265 0.74 25.49 1.01
C SER A 265 1.06 24.18 0.30
N VAL A 266 1.12 23.10 1.04
CA VAL A 266 1.42 21.76 0.52
C VAL A 266 0.20 20.87 0.67
N LEU A 267 -0.12 20.12 -0.40
CA LEU A 267 -1.19 19.11 -0.40
C LEU A 267 -0.57 17.75 -0.73
N VAL A 268 -0.74 16.80 0.18
CA VAL A 268 -0.28 15.41 0.01
C VAL A 268 -1.49 14.51 -0.17
N ASP A 269 -1.58 13.83 -1.30
CA ASP A 269 -2.70 12.95 -1.63
C ASP A 269 -2.30 11.49 -1.48
N ILE A 270 -2.65 10.88 -0.34
CA ILE A 270 -2.39 9.46 -0.08
C ILE A 270 -3.32 8.57 -0.93
N ALA A 271 -4.51 9.06 -1.27
CA ALA A 271 -5.52 8.32 -2.04
C ALA A 271 -5.28 8.35 -3.56
N ILE A 272 -4.10 8.74 -4.01
CA ILE A 272 -3.81 8.93 -5.44
C ILE A 272 -4.03 7.67 -6.27
N ASP A 273 -3.75 6.48 -5.74
CA ASP A 273 -3.96 5.20 -6.43
C ASP A 273 -5.44 4.93 -6.74
N GLN A 274 -6.36 5.64 -6.05
CA GLN A 274 -7.80 5.61 -6.28
C GLN A 274 -8.33 6.90 -6.92
N GLY A 275 -7.48 7.62 -7.63
CA GLY A 275 -7.82 8.84 -8.33
C GLY A 275 -7.62 10.13 -7.53
N GLY A 276 -7.31 10.03 -6.24
CA GLY A 276 -7.00 11.16 -5.36
C GLY A 276 -8.22 11.90 -4.79
N CYS A 277 -8.02 12.54 -3.64
CA CYS A 277 -9.04 13.35 -2.93
C CYS A 277 -9.14 14.79 -3.44
N PHE A 278 -8.21 15.26 -4.25
CA PHE A 278 -8.17 16.63 -4.75
C PHE A 278 -8.53 16.66 -6.24
N GLU A 279 -9.24 17.69 -6.66
CA GLU A 279 -9.69 17.81 -8.06
C GLU A 279 -8.52 17.76 -9.03
N ASP A 280 -7.42 18.45 -8.71
CA ASP A 280 -6.23 18.57 -9.56
C ASP A 280 -5.20 17.45 -9.33
N SER A 281 -5.48 16.46 -8.48
CA SER A 281 -4.56 15.35 -8.23
C SER A 281 -4.28 14.56 -9.48
N ARG A 282 -3.00 14.31 -9.73
CA ARG A 282 -2.51 13.39 -10.75
C ARG A 282 -1.32 12.60 -10.24
N PRO A 283 -1.16 11.32 -10.62
CA PRO A 283 -0.04 10.52 -10.16
C PRO A 283 1.31 11.15 -10.52
N THR A 284 2.21 11.18 -9.55
CA THR A 284 3.61 11.56 -9.70
C THR A 284 4.53 10.40 -9.32
N THR A 285 5.82 10.56 -9.51
CA THR A 285 6.84 9.55 -9.24
C THR A 285 7.80 10.00 -8.15
N HIS A 286 8.56 9.07 -7.58
CA HIS A 286 9.62 9.43 -6.63
C HIS A 286 10.71 10.30 -7.23
N ALA A 287 10.94 10.23 -8.55
CA ALA A 287 11.92 11.06 -9.25
C ALA A 287 11.42 12.51 -9.44
N GLU A 288 10.14 12.69 -9.72
CA GLU A 288 9.48 13.99 -9.88
C GLU A 288 8.22 14.02 -9.00
N PRO A 289 8.38 14.21 -7.67
CA PRO A 289 7.30 13.94 -6.72
C PRO A 289 6.21 15.01 -6.68
N THR A 290 6.48 16.23 -7.13
CA THR A 290 5.59 17.37 -6.95
C THR A 290 5.28 18.10 -8.25
N PHE A 291 4.16 18.79 -8.22
CA PHE A 291 3.78 19.79 -9.23
C PHE A 291 3.04 20.95 -8.56
N THR A 292 2.91 22.06 -9.25
CA THR A 292 2.27 23.28 -8.71
C THR A 292 0.88 23.45 -9.31
N VAL A 293 -0.11 23.75 -8.46
CA VAL A 293 -1.46 24.16 -8.84
C VAL A 293 -1.72 25.51 -8.17
N HIS A 294 -1.99 26.55 -8.96
CA HIS A 294 -1.97 27.92 -8.47
C HIS A 294 -0.64 28.19 -7.74
N ASP A 295 -0.67 28.58 -6.49
CA ASP A 295 0.51 28.81 -5.66
C ASP A 295 0.79 27.69 -4.65
N SER A 296 0.16 26.52 -4.82
CA SER A 296 0.27 25.38 -3.90
C SER A 296 1.09 24.24 -4.50
N VAL A 297 1.81 23.53 -3.64
CA VAL A 297 2.63 22.36 -4.00
C VAL A 297 1.83 21.09 -3.79
N PHE A 298 1.66 20.28 -4.82
CA PHE A 298 0.99 18.98 -4.76
C PHE A 298 2.02 17.86 -4.75
N TYR A 299 1.90 16.96 -3.79
CA TYR A 299 2.65 15.71 -3.70
C TYR A 299 1.66 14.54 -3.86
N CYS A 300 1.73 13.87 -4.98
CA CYS A 300 0.81 12.79 -5.36
C CYS A 300 1.56 11.54 -5.82
N VAL A 301 2.65 11.18 -5.12
CA VAL A 301 3.46 10.03 -5.50
C VAL A 301 2.66 8.75 -5.32
N ALA A 302 2.46 8.03 -6.41
CA ALA A 302 1.96 6.67 -6.38
C ALA A 302 2.98 5.76 -5.69
N ASN A 303 2.51 4.81 -4.88
CA ASN A 303 3.39 3.92 -4.13
C ASN A 303 4.31 4.66 -3.12
N MET A 304 3.76 5.53 -2.31
CA MET A 304 4.49 6.22 -1.24
C MET A 304 5.31 5.26 -0.35
N PRO A 305 4.80 4.07 0.06
CA PRO A 305 5.57 3.13 0.87
C PRO A 305 6.89 2.67 0.23
N GLY A 306 7.01 2.72 -1.08
CA GLY A 306 8.24 2.41 -1.81
C GLY A 306 9.41 3.35 -1.51
N ALA A 307 9.14 4.53 -0.96
CA ALA A 307 10.18 5.49 -0.55
C ALA A 307 10.98 5.03 0.69
N VAL A 308 10.41 4.13 1.49
CA VAL A 308 11.02 3.61 2.73
C VAL A 308 11.00 2.06 2.71
N PRO A 309 11.73 1.45 1.76
CA PRO A 309 11.57 0.03 1.45
C PRO A 309 11.94 -0.90 2.62
N ASN A 310 12.92 -0.54 3.45
CA ASN A 310 13.25 -1.34 4.64
C ASN A 310 12.05 -1.44 5.59
N THR A 311 11.51 -0.32 6.06
CA THR A 311 10.34 -0.31 6.94
C THR A 311 9.13 -0.99 6.29
N SER A 312 8.87 -0.70 5.02
CA SER A 312 7.74 -1.25 4.27
C SER A 312 7.84 -2.76 4.10
N THR A 313 9.04 -3.29 3.85
CA THR A 313 9.28 -4.74 3.76
C THR A 313 8.96 -5.44 5.07
N TYR A 314 9.47 -4.94 6.20
CA TYR A 314 9.17 -5.55 7.50
C TYR A 314 7.69 -5.41 7.87
N ALA A 315 7.08 -4.27 7.65
CA ALA A 315 5.66 -4.04 7.92
C ALA A 315 4.76 -5.00 7.11
N LEU A 316 5.03 -5.14 5.82
CA LEU A 316 4.29 -6.02 4.93
C LEU A 316 4.49 -7.50 5.30
N THR A 317 5.74 -7.92 5.42
CA THR A 317 6.07 -9.34 5.63
C THR A 317 5.63 -9.86 7.00
N ASN A 318 5.62 -9.03 8.03
CA ASN A 318 5.02 -9.38 9.32
C ASN A 318 3.53 -9.72 9.19
N ALA A 319 2.81 -9.04 8.31
CA ALA A 319 1.39 -9.30 8.07
C ALA A 319 1.15 -10.48 7.13
N THR A 320 1.99 -10.67 6.11
CA THR A 320 1.81 -11.73 5.10
C THR A 320 2.28 -13.10 5.58
N LEU A 321 3.28 -13.17 6.45
CA LEU A 321 3.92 -14.43 6.85
C LEU A 321 2.95 -15.51 7.36
N PRO A 322 1.97 -15.23 8.23
CA PRO A 322 1.02 -16.25 8.67
C PRO A 322 0.24 -16.88 7.51
N TYR A 323 -0.15 -16.09 6.52
CA TYR A 323 -0.85 -16.58 5.33
C TYR A 323 0.08 -17.37 4.40
N ILE A 324 1.33 -16.94 4.28
CA ILE A 324 2.36 -17.65 3.49
C ILE A 324 2.60 -19.05 4.08
N VAL A 325 2.72 -19.16 5.40
CA VAL A 325 2.89 -20.44 6.09
C VAL A 325 1.69 -21.35 5.86
N GLU A 326 0.46 -20.85 5.97
CA GLU A 326 -0.75 -21.63 5.68
C GLU A 326 -0.81 -22.12 4.21
N LEU A 327 -0.44 -21.25 3.27
CA LEU A 327 -0.38 -21.62 1.85
C LEU A 327 0.70 -22.68 1.57
N ALA A 328 1.85 -22.57 2.21
CA ALA A 328 2.94 -23.53 2.06
C ALA A 328 2.63 -24.89 2.73
N ASP A 329 2.12 -24.88 3.96
CA ASP A 329 1.84 -26.09 4.73
C ASP A 329 0.71 -26.93 4.13
N ARG A 330 -0.30 -26.28 3.53
CA ARG A 330 -1.57 -26.93 3.13
C ARG A 330 -1.84 -26.92 1.65
N GLY A 331 -1.11 -26.13 0.89
CA GLY A 331 -1.50 -25.79 -0.49
C GLY A 331 -2.69 -24.82 -0.51
N TRP A 332 -2.86 -24.13 -1.62
CA TRP A 332 -3.83 -23.04 -1.75
C TRP A 332 -5.29 -23.47 -1.51
N VAL A 333 -5.70 -24.64 -1.99
CA VAL A 333 -7.10 -25.12 -1.86
C VAL A 333 -7.49 -25.26 -0.39
N GLU A 334 -6.71 -26.00 0.39
CA GLU A 334 -7.03 -26.25 1.79
C GLU A 334 -6.83 -24.99 2.65
N ALA A 335 -5.84 -24.18 2.34
CA ALA A 335 -5.65 -22.89 3.02
C ALA A 335 -6.87 -21.97 2.84
N LEU A 336 -7.39 -21.86 1.63
CA LEU A 336 -8.57 -21.04 1.33
C LEU A 336 -9.86 -21.60 1.93
N ARG A 337 -10.01 -22.93 1.98
CA ARG A 337 -11.16 -23.56 2.65
C ARG A 337 -11.22 -23.22 4.13
N ARG A 338 -10.07 -23.13 4.78
CA ARG A 338 -9.95 -22.90 6.22
C ARG A 338 -10.07 -21.45 6.61
N ASP A 339 -9.63 -20.56 5.74
CA ASP A 339 -9.60 -19.12 5.99
C ASP A 339 -10.46 -18.37 4.96
N PRO A 340 -11.72 -18.03 5.31
CA PRO A 340 -12.60 -17.27 4.42
C PRO A 340 -12.05 -15.88 4.05
N ALA A 341 -11.19 -15.28 4.89
CA ALA A 341 -10.56 -14.02 4.56
C ALA A 341 -9.52 -14.19 3.47
N LEU A 342 -8.65 -15.20 3.59
CA LEU A 342 -7.67 -15.55 2.57
C LEU A 342 -8.35 -15.98 1.25
N ALA A 343 -9.47 -16.68 1.34
CA ALA A 343 -10.25 -17.12 0.18
C ALA A 343 -10.68 -15.96 -0.73
N ARG A 344 -11.00 -14.79 -0.17
CA ARG A 344 -11.29 -13.56 -0.92
C ARG A 344 -10.08 -13.03 -1.68
N GLY A 345 -8.89 -13.46 -1.32
CA GLY A 345 -7.66 -13.13 -2.04
C GLY A 345 -7.57 -13.76 -3.43
N LEU A 346 -8.27 -14.86 -3.70
CA LEU A 346 -8.18 -15.54 -4.99
C LEU A 346 -8.76 -14.70 -6.12
N ASN A 347 -7.91 -14.28 -7.04
CA ASN A 347 -8.29 -13.44 -8.17
C ASN A 347 -8.39 -14.21 -9.49
N THR A 348 -7.45 -15.12 -9.76
CA THR A 348 -7.45 -15.98 -10.96
C THR A 348 -7.05 -17.40 -10.61
N HIS A 349 -7.59 -18.36 -11.36
CA HIS A 349 -7.20 -19.77 -11.29
C HIS A 349 -7.56 -20.48 -12.60
N ASP A 350 -6.64 -21.28 -13.13
CA ASP A 350 -6.83 -22.16 -14.31
C ASP A 350 -7.52 -21.48 -15.50
N GLY A 351 -7.09 -20.27 -15.84
CA GLY A 351 -7.63 -19.49 -16.95
C GLY A 351 -8.93 -18.75 -16.66
N GLN A 352 -9.39 -18.75 -15.42
CA GLN A 352 -10.66 -18.12 -15.00
C GLN A 352 -10.42 -16.96 -14.05
N VAL A 353 -11.28 -15.94 -14.14
CA VAL A 353 -11.34 -14.84 -13.17
C VAL A 353 -12.32 -15.23 -12.06
N VAL A 354 -11.86 -15.16 -10.82
CA VAL A 354 -12.61 -15.55 -9.62
C VAL A 354 -13.10 -14.32 -8.84
N TYR A 355 -12.36 -13.24 -8.87
CA TYR A 355 -12.72 -12.01 -8.17
C TYR A 355 -13.65 -11.17 -9.04
N ARG A 356 -14.88 -10.97 -8.59
CA ARG A 356 -15.97 -10.36 -9.37
C ARG A 356 -15.63 -8.97 -9.88
N GLU A 357 -15.07 -8.12 -9.04
CA GLU A 357 -14.74 -6.73 -9.38
C GLU A 357 -13.70 -6.64 -10.50
N VAL A 358 -12.79 -7.60 -10.60
CA VAL A 358 -11.84 -7.70 -11.71
C VAL A 358 -12.57 -8.08 -13.01
N ALA A 359 -13.47 -9.06 -12.93
CA ALA A 359 -14.26 -9.48 -14.09
C ALA A 359 -15.14 -8.33 -14.61
N GLU A 360 -15.82 -7.63 -13.71
CA GLU A 360 -16.65 -6.46 -14.06
C GLU A 360 -15.82 -5.32 -14.68
N ALA A 361 -14.64 -5.03 -14.14
CA ALA A 361 -13.76 -3.98 -14.65
C ALA A 361 -13.32 -4.21 -16.10
N HIS A 362 -13.19 -5.46 -16.51
CA HIS A 362 -12.68 -5.85 -17.84
C HIS A 362 -13.72 -6.49 -18.75
N GLY A 363 -14.99 -6.60 -18.31
CA GLY A 363 -16.04 -7.24 -19.09
C GLY A 363 -15.81 -8.74 -19.32
N LEU A 364 -15.22 -9.43 -18.33
CA LEU A 364 -14.95 -10.85 -18.34
C LEU A 364 -16.00 -11.63 -17.55
N GLU A 365 -16.16 -12.90 -17.89
CA GLU A 365 -16.92 -13.83 -17.03
C GLU A 365 -16.15 -14.12 -15.75
N HIS A 366 -16.84 -14.32 -14.64
CA HIS A 366 -16.22 -14.76 -13.39
C HIS A 366 -16.79 -16.12 -12.96
N VAL A 367 -16.00 -16.83 -12.18
CA VAL A 367 -16.38 -18.11 -11.58
C VAL A 367 -16.52 -17.93 -10.09
N GLU A 368 -17.61 -18.47 -9.54
CA GLU A 368 -17.85 -18.40 -8.09
C GLU A 368 -16.79 -19.22 -7.34
N LEU A 369 -16.18 -18.62 -6.35
CA LEU A 369 -15.13 -19.23 -5.51
C LEU A 369 -15.57 -20.59 -4.94
N ALA A 370 -16.82 -20.71 -4.49
CA ALA A 370 -17.35 -21.95 -3.93
C ALA A 370 -17.27 -23.14 -4.89
N SER A 371 -17.35 -22.90 -6.21
CA SER A 371 -17.24 -23.98 -7.21
C SER A 371 -15.82 -24.55 -7.33
N LEU A 372 -14.82 -23.80 -6.92
CA LEU A 372 -13.41 -24.20 -6.97
C LEU A 372 -12.93 -24.87 -5.68
N LEU A 373 -13.57 -24.54 -4.57
CA LEU A 373 -13.20 -25.06 -3.26
C LEU A 373 -13.97 -26.33 -2.87
N GLY A 374 -15.07 -26.64 -3.53
CA GLY A 374 -15.88 -27.84 -3.34
C GLY A 374 -16.74 -27.81 -2.09
#